data_ca8ccf84d79bcfe794ff00d094fd36a8
#
_entry.id   ca8ccf84d79bcfe794ff00d094fd36a8
#
_cell.length_a   1.000
_cell.length_b   1.000
_cell.length_c   1.000
_cell.angle_alpha   90.00
_cell.angle_beta   90.00
_cell.angle_gamma   90.00
#
_symmetry.space_group_name_H-M   'P 1'
#
loop_
_entity.id
_entity.type
_entity.pdbx_description
1 polymer ?
#
loop_
_entity_poly.entity_id
_entity_poly.type
_entity_poly.pdbx_seq_one_letter_code
_entity_poly.pdbx_strand_id
1 'polypeptide(L)'
;AAKLRALGHEGAITLIGDEPIAPYQRPPLSKAYLLGEMDQDRLTLRAPEWWAENAITLRLGERATAIDRDRRMVTTTGGTLAYDALVLTLGATPRRLPAAMGGHLPGVMVVRNIADIAALRPALAPGRRLVVIGGGYIGLEAAAVARKLGLNVTLVEAAPRILGRVAAAETADMIRDLHRAHATEIIAGTGIARITGTDGADGVDRA
;
A
#
# COMPACT_ATOMS: atom_id res chain seq x y z
N ALA A 1 -17.34 -2.60 -12.55
CA ALA A 1 -18.54 -1.73 -12.60
C ALA A 1 -18.57 -0.92 -13.91
N ALA A 2 -17.64 0.01 -14.16
CA ALA A 2 -17.67 0.87 -15.36
C ALA A 2 -17.76 0.07 -16.67
N LYS A 3 -16.98 -1.01 -16.81
CA LYS A 3 -17.04 -1.85 -18.01
C LYS A 3 -18.38 -2.57 -18.19
N LEU A 4 -19.05 -2.95 -17.09
CA LEU A 4 -20.39 -3.55 -17.16
C LEU A 4 -21.39 -2.54 -17.73
N ARG A 5 -21.38 -1.30 -17.27
CA ARG A 5 -22.24 -0.24 -17.83
C ARG A 5 -21.97 0.02 -19.30
N ALA A 6 -20.69 0.11 -19.68
CA ALA A 6 -20.29 0.30 -21.07
C ALA A 6 -20.70 -0.88 -22.00
N LEU A 7 -20.94 -2.06 -21.43
CA LEU A 7 -21.45 -3.23 -22.16
C LEU A 7 -22.98 -3.37 -22.08
N GLY A 8 -23.71 -2.36 -21.58
CA GLY A 8 -25.16 -2.35 -21.53
C GLY A 8 -25.78 -3.11 -20.37
N HIS A 9 -25.03 -3.44 -19.32
CA HIS A 9 -25.62 -4.06 -18.13
C HIS A 9 -26.48 -3.03 -17.37
N GLU A 10 -27.79 -3.24 -17.30
CA GLU A 10 -28.78 -2.35 -16.67
C GLU A 10 -29.07 -2.70 -15.21
N GLY A 11 -28.78 -3.92 -14.78
CA GLY A 11 -29.03 -4.40 -13.42
C GLY A 11 -28.32 -3.60 -12.34
N ALA A 12 -28.72 -3.73 -11.09
CA ALA A 12 -28.08 -3.06 -9.95
C ALA A 12 -26.61 -3.47 -9.82
N ILE A 13 -25.73 -2.48 -9.59
CA ILE A 13 -24.31 -2.70 -9.29
C ILE A 13 -24.01 -2.06 -7.94
N THR A 14 -23.54 -2.86 -6.98
CA THR A 14 -23.05 -2.39 -5.69
C THR A 14 -21.56 -2.70 -5.53
N LEU A 15 -20.78 -1.69 -5.19
CA LEU A 15 -19.36 -1.81 -4.81
C LEU A 15 -19.25 -1.68 -3.30
N ILE A 16 -18.63 -2.68 -2.66
CA ILE A 16 -18.40 -2.71 -1.21
C ILE A 16 -16.90 -2.61 -0.97
N GLY A 17 -16.47 -1.71 -0.11
CA GLY A 17 -15.06 -1.54 0.25
C GLY A 17 -14.87 -1.12 1.70
N ASP A 18 -13.84 -1.64 2.36
CA ASP A 18 -13.54 -1.33 3.76
C ASP A 18 -12.86 0.03 3.96
N GLU A 19 -12.36 0.64 2.89
CA GLU A 19 -11.86 2.02 2.94
C GLU A 19 -13.03 3.02 2.81
N PRO A 20 -13.03 4.14 3.55
CA PRO A 20 -14.10 5.16 3.49
C PRO A 20 -13.94 6.10 2.28
N ILE A 21 -13.32 5.64 1.22
CA ILE A 21 -12.93 6.42 0.04
C ILE A 21 -13.36 5.65 -1.21
N ALA A 22 -13.90 6.35 -2.20
CA ALA A 22 -14.24 5.79 -3.49
C ALA A 22 -13.02 5.15 -4.18
N PRO A 23 -13.21 4.17 -5.08
CA PRO A 23 -12.11 3.49 -5.76
C PRO A 23 -11.09 4.46 -6.37
N TYR A 24 -9.81 4.23 -6.10
CA TYR A 24 -8.70 5.09 -6.47
C TYR A 24 -7.48 4.30 -6.98
N GLN A 25 -6.52 4.99 -7.60
CA GLN A 25 -5.28 4.44 -8.11
C GLN A 25 -4.27 4.23 -6.98
N ARG A 26 -3.82 2.99 -6.77
CA ARG A 26 -2.79 2.69 -5.74
C ARG A 26 -1.35 2.97 -6.17
N PRO A 27 -0.93 2.83 -7.44
CA PRO A 27 0.46 3.04 -7.82
C PRO A 27 1.04 4.42 -7.45
N PRO A 28 0.31 5.54 -7.44
CA PRO A 28 0.85 6.81 -7.01
C PRO A 28 1.16 6.92 -5.51
N LEU A 29 0.62 6.02 -4.68
CA LEU A 29 0.78 6.08 -3.22
C LEU A 29 2.24 6.00 -2.77
N SER A 30 3.09 5.24 -3.47
CA SER A 30 4.53 5.16 -3.20
C SER A 30 5.37 6.13 -4.02
N LYS A 31 4.75 7.03 -4.79
CA LYS A 31 5.37 7.95 -5.75
C LYS A 31 4.90 9.39 -5.55
N ALA A 32 4.26 9.96 -6.57
CA ALA A 32 3.81 11.34 -6.61
C ALA A 32 2.89 11.72 -5.44
N TYR A 33 2.03 10.79 -4.99
CA TYR A 33 1.19 11.04 -3.83
C TYR A 33 1.99 11.12 -2.54
N LEU A 34 2.97 10.22 -2.32
CA LEU A 34 3.86 10.29 -1.15
C LEU A 34 4.72 11.55 -1.16
N LEU A 35 5.19 11.97 -2.33
CA LEU A 35 5.94 13.22 -2.52
C LEU A 35 5.11 14.49 -2.26
N GLY A 36 3.78 14.41 -2.26
CA GLY A 36 2.91 15.58 -2.19
C GLY A 36 2.73 16.31 -3.53
N GLU A 37 3.17 15.71 -4.65
CA GLU A 37 3.03 16.23 -6.01
C GLU A 37 1.67 15.88 -6.64
N MET A 38 0.85 15.11 -5.95
CA MET A 38 -0.50 14.70 -6.34
C MET A 38 -1.42 14.78 -5.12
N ASP A 39 -2.58 15.39 -5.28
CA ASP A 39 -3.65 15.42 -4.28
C ASP A 39 -4.53 14.16 -4.34
N GLN A 40 -5.44 14.02 -3.37
CA GLN A 40 -6.31 12.86 -3.26
C GLN A 40 -7.33 12.79 -4.41
N ASP A 41 -7.82 13.93 -4.90
CA ASP A 41 -8.83 13.97 -5.96
C ASP A 41 -8.28 13.38 -7.25
N ARG A 42 -7.00 13.62 -7.56
CA ARG A 42 -6.32 13.04 -8.71
C ARG A 42 -6.04 11.55 -8.59
N LEU A 43 -6.14 10.97 -7.41
CA LEU A 43 -6.06 9.52 -7.23
C LEU A 43 -7.36 8.83 -7.64
N THR A 44 -8.52 9.47 -7.48
CA THR A 44 -9.81 8.84 -7.70
C THR A 44 -9.96 8.35 -9.14
N LEU A 45 -10.54 7.16 -9.31
CA LEU A 45 -10.78 6.59 -10.64
C LEU A 45 -11.92 7.29 -11.39
N ARG A 46 -12.83 7.92 -10.65
CA ARG A 46 -13.99 8.65 -11.18
C ARG A 46 -14.38 9.75 -10.20
N ALA A 47 -14.91 10.84 -10.73
CA ALA A 47 -15.52 11.89 -9.92
C ALA A 47 -16.70 11.34 -9.10
N PRO A 48 -17.03 11.91 -7.95
CA PRO A 48 -18.10 11.43 -7.08
C PRO A 48 -19.46 11.30 -7.81
N GLU A 49 -19.79 12.25 -8.66
CA GLU A 49 -21.06 12.34 -9.41
C GLU A 49 -21.20 11.18 -10.40
N TRP A 50 -20.08 10.74 -10.99
CA TRP A 50 -20.06 9.69 -11.99
C TRP A 50 -20.69 8.37 -11.49
N TRP A 51 -20.53 8.05 -10.21
CA TRP A 51 -21.06 6.81 -9.63
C TRP A 51 -22.58 6.83 -9.62
N ALA A 52 -23.17 7.97 -9.21
CA ALA A 52 -24.63 8.16 -9.19
C ALA A 52 -25.20 8.21 -10.62
N GLU A 53 -24.59 8.96 -11.54
CA GLU A 53 -24.99 9.06 -12.94
C GLU A 53 -24.98 7.71 -13.66
N ASN A 54 -24.10 6.80 -13.23
CA ASN A 54 -24.03 5.44 -13.77
C ASN A 54 -24.80 4.41 -12.91
N ALA A 55 -25.65 4.84 -11.99
CA ALA A 55 -26.45 3.99 -11.11
C ALA A 55 -25.61 2.91 -10.41
N ILE A 56 -24.40 3.27 -9.92
CA ILE A 56 -23.52 2.39 -9.16
C ILE A 56 -23.56 2.81 -7.70
N THR A 57 -24.03 1.91 -6.84
CA THR A 57 -24.07 2.14 -5.39
C THR A 57 -22.70 1.87 -4.78
N LEU A 58 -22.16 2.85 -4.04
CA LEU A 58 -20.95 2.67 -3.24
C LEU A 58 -21.32 2.44 -1.76
N ARG A 59 -20.83 1.36 -1.18
CA ARG A 59 -20.88 1.07 0.25
C ARG A 59 -19.46 1.12 0.78
N LEU A 60 -19.03 2.29 1.21
CA LEU A 60 -17.67 2.60 1.66
C LEU A 60 -17.57 2.47 3.17
N GLY A 61 -16.37 2.11 3.66
CA GLY A 61 -16.15 1.84 5.08
C GLY A 61 -16.81 0.53 5.55
N GLU A 62 -17.26 -0.31 4.63
CA GLU A 62 -17.88 -1.59 4.93
C GLU A 62 -16.99 -2.75 4.55
N ARG A 63 -16.71 -3.60 5.52
CA ARG A 63 -15.94 -4.83 5.30
C ARG A 63 -16.86 -6.02 5.09
N ALA A 64 -16.66 -6.74 4.00
CA ALA A 64 -17.31 -8.05 3.81
C ALA A 64 -16.67 -9.06 4.79
N THR A 65 -17.51 -9.76 5.55
CA THR A 65 -17.09 -10.67 6.62
C THR A 65 -17.45 -12.12 6.34
N ALA A 66 -18.48 -12.38 5.54
CA ALA A 66 -18.86 -13.73 5.14
C ALA A 66 -19.58 -13.74 3.79
N ILE A 67 -19.54 -14.88 3.12
CA ILE A 67 -20.27 -15.16 1.89
C ILE A 67 -21.02 -16.47 2.07
N ASP A 68 -22.35 -16.43 1.96
CA ASP A 68 -23.21 -17.60 1.87
C ASP A 68 -23.51 -17.84 0.37
N ARG A 69 -22.87 -18.84 -0.21
CA ARG A 69 -23.02 -19.16 -1.64
C ARG A 69 -24.35 -19.81 -1.96
N ASP A 70 -24.90 -20.58 -1.04
CA ASP A 70 -26.15 -21.31 -1.24
C ASP A 70 -27.33 -20.35 -1.25
N ARG A 71 -27.32 -19.38 -0.33
CA ARG A 71 -28.31 -18.32 -0.25
C ARG A 71 -27.99 -17.11 -1.12
N ARG A 72 -26.81 -17.07 -1.75
CA ARG A 72 -26.29 -15.92 -2.52
C ARG A 72 -26.34 -14.62 -1.71
N MET A 73 -25.77 -14.65 -0.51
CA MET A 73 -25.75 -13.51 0.41
C MET A 73 -24.31 -13.14 0.76
N VAL A 74 -24.03 -11.85 0.85
CA VAL A 74 -22.79 -11.30 1.43
C VAL A 74 -23.13 -10.59 2.71
N THR A 75 -22.47 -10.97 3.82
CA THR A 75 -22.54 -10.25 5.09
C THR A 75 -21.40 -9.25 5.16
N THR A 76 -21.72 -8.02 5.56
CA THR A 76 -20.77 -6.94 5.79
C THR A 76 -20.92 -6.37 7.19
N THR A 77 -20.03 -5.50 7.61
CA THR A 77 -20.17 -4.73 8.86
C THR A 77 -21.39 -3.80 8.86
N GLY A 78 -21.94 -3.46 7.68
CA GLY A 78 -23.14 -2.62 7.52
C GLY A 78 -24.43 -3.40 7.23
N GLY A 79 -24.41 -4.74 7.29
CA GLY A 79 -25.59 -5.60 7.06
C GLY A 79 -25.35 -6.66 5.99
N THR A 80 -26.44 -7.26 5.51
CA THR A 80 -26.38 -8.37 4.55
C THR A 80 -27.02 -7.96 3.21
N LEU A 81 -26.42 -8.40 2.10
CA LEU A 81 -26.91 -8.14 0.74
C LEU A 81 -27.06 -9.44 -0.03
N ALA A 82 -28.15 -9.55 -0.79
CA ALA A 82 -28.30 -10.60 -1.80
C ALA A 82 -27.56 -10.21 -3.09
N TYR A 83 -27.13 -11.22 -3.85
CA TYR A 83 -26.50 -11.02 -5.17
C TYR A 83 -26.94 -12.09 -6.18
N ASP A 84 -27.04 -11.71 -7.44
CA ASP A 84 -27.18 -12.65 -8.56
C ASP A 84 -25.81 -13.11 -9.06
N ALA A 85 -24.87 -12.16 -9.14
CA ALA A 85 -23.47 -12.41 -9.48
C ALA A 85 -22.54 -11.65 -8.51
N LEU A 86 -21.49 -12.32 -8.06
CA LEU A 86 -20.50 -11.77 -7.13
C LEU A 86 -19.11 -11.74 -7.77
N VAL A 87 -18.50 -10.56 -7.79
CA VAL A 87 -17.11 -10.37 -8.24
C VAL A 87 -16.24 -10.04 -7.03
N LEU A 88 -15.25 -10.88 -6.77
CA LEU A 88 -14.32 -10.73 -5.67
C LEU A 88 -13.07 -9.97 -6.13
N THR A 89 -12.93 -8.71 -5.70
CA THR A 89 -11.78 -7.85 -5.98
C THR A 89 -11.12 -7.40 -4.67
N LEU A 90 -10.89 -8.34 -3.76
CA LEU A 90 -10.56 -8.11 -2.35
C LEU A 90 -9.18 -7.50 -2.11
N GLY A 91 -8.33 -7.42 -3.14
CA GLY A 91 -6.99 -6.88 -3.01
C GLY A 91 -6.06 -7.79 -2.19
N ALA A 92 -5.15 -7.15 -1.45
CA ALA A 92 -4.19 -7.84 -0.58
C ALA A 92 -3.90 -7.01 0.67
N THR A 93 -3.60 -7.68 1.75
CA THR A 93 -3.13 -7.07 3.00
C THR A 93 -1.60 -7.13 3.04
N PRO A 94 -0.90 -6.05 3.43
CA PRO A 94 0.54 -6.08 3.59
C PRO A 94 0.95 -7.04 4.70
N ARG A 95 2.03 -7.77 4.48
CA ARG A 95 2.64 -8.58 5.55
C ARG A 95 3.29 -7.62 6.54
N ARG A 96 2.88 -7.70 7.78
CA ARG A 96 3.52 -6.98 8.88
C ARG A 96 4.56 -7.87 9.53
N LEU A 97 5.61 -7.27 10.08
CA LEU A 97 6.53 -7.98 10.94
C LEU A 97 5.78 -8.51 12.19
N PRO A 98 6.06 -9.72 12.65
CA PRO A 98 5.49 -10.24 13.89
C PRO A 98 5.74 -9.31 15.08
N ALA A 99 4.84 -9.30 16.05
CA ALA A 99 5.02 -8.50 17.27
C ALA A 99 6.32 -8.87 18.01
N ALA A 100 6.69 -10.16 18.03
CA ALA A 100 7.94 -10.65 18.62
C ALA A 100 9.20 -10.06 17.95
N MET A 101 9.08 -9.62 16.69
CA MET A 101 10.15 -8.94 15.96
C MET A 101 10.05 -7.41 16.04
N GLY A 102 9.21 -6.87 16.90
CA GLY A 102 9.01 -5.43 17.04
C GLY A 102 8.06 -4.80 15.99
N GLY A 103 7.30 -5.59 15.23
CA GLY A 103 6.42 -5.11 14.17
C GLY A 103 5.24 -4.25 14.66
N HIS A 104 5.01 -4.19 15.97
CA HIS A 104 3.99 -3.37 16.62
C HIS A 104 4.52 -2.03 17.16
N LEU A 105 5.84 -1.83 17.11
CA LEU A 105 6.45 -0.62 17.68
C LEU A 105 6.03 0.64 16.92
N PRO A 106 5.92 1.78 17.62
CA PRO A 106 5.72 3.07 16.99
C PRO A 106 6.79 3.33 15.91
N GLY A 107 6.37 3.86 14.75
CA GLY A 107 7.28 4.10 13.63
C GLY A 107 7.45 2.91 12.67
N VAL A 108 6.95 1.72 13.01
CA VAL A 108 6.89 0.60 12.07
C VAL A 108 5.60 0.70 11.24
N MET A 109 5.76 1.06 9.96
CA MET A 109 4.67 1.41 9.07
C MET A 109 4.68 0.55 7.80
N VAL A 110 3.58 0.55 7.07
CA VAL A 110 3.44 -0.11 5.77
C VAL A 110 2.94 0.88 4.73
N VAL A 111 3.07 0.54 3.45
CA VAL A 111 2.54 1.33 2.33
C VAL A 111 1.56 0.46 1.55
N ARG A 112 0.26 0.72 1.73
CA ARG A 112 -0.79 -0.01 1.02
C ARG A 112 -1.96 0.88 0.59
N ASN A 113 -2.42 1.78 1.45
CA ASN A 113 -3.60 2.61 1.25
C ASN A 113 -3.32 4.08 1.60
N ILE A 114 -4.31 4.95 1.38
CA ILE A 114 -4.17 6.39 1.65
C ILE A 114 -3.93 6.66 3.14
N ALA A 115 -4.56 5.90 4.03
CA ALA A 115 -4.38 6.07 5.47
C ALA A 115 -2.94 5.76 5.91
N ASP A 116 -2.32 4.72 5.31
CA ASP A 116 -0.90 4.43 5.55
C ASP A 116 -0.01 5.61 5.16
N ILE A 117 -0.30 6.26 4.01
CA ILE A 117 0.47 7.43 3.56
C ILE A 117 0.24 8.63 4.47
N ALA A 118 -1.00 8.86 4.90
CA ALA A 118 -1.31 9.95 5.85
C ALA A 118 -0.56 9.78 7.18
N ALA A 119 -0.44 8.54 7.67
CA ALA A 119 0.33 8.22 8.87
C ALA A 119 1.85 8.35 8.64
N LEU A 120 2.35 7.98 7.46
CA LEU A 120 3.78 7.96 7.13
C LEU A 120 4.35 9.37 6.88
N ARG A 121 3.62 10.25 6.20
CA ARG A 121 4.10 11.58 5.78
C ARG A 121 4.73 12.41 6.91
N PRO A 122 4.14 12.53 8.12
CA PRO A 122 4.74 13.33 9.19
C PRO A 122 6.12 12.83 9.63
N ALA A 123 6.43 11.55 9.40
CA ALA A 123 7.73 10.98 9.73
C ALA A 123 8.80 11.26 8.65
N LEU A 124 8.41 11.64 7.43
CA LEU A 124 9.31 11.87 6.31
C LEU A 124 9.85 13.31 6.31
N ALA A 125 10.68 13.66 7.28
CA ALA A 125 11.33 14.97 7.34
C ALA A 125 12.81 14.88 6.90
N PRO A 126 13.35 15.93 6.25
CA PRO A 126 14.77 15.98 5.86
C PRO A 126 15.71 15.68 7.03
N GLY A 127 16.78 14.95 6.77
CA GLY A 127 17.78 14.56 7.76
C GLY A 127 17.39 13.36 8.64
N ARG A 128 16.13 12.97 8.69
CA ARG A 128 15.71 11.75 9.42
C ARG A 128 16.25 10.48 8.75
N ARG A 129 16.37 9.42 9.53
CA ARG A 129 16.75 8.08 9.07
C ARG A 129 15.51 7.26 8.77
N LEU A 130 15.49 6.58 7.64
CA LEU A 130 14.45 5.62 7.26
C LEU A 130 15.09 4.27 6.94
N VAL A 131 14.58 3.21 7.55
CA VAL A 131 14.89 1.84 7.16
C VAL A 131 13.70 1.28 6.37
N VAL A 132 13.96 0.86 5.13
CA VAL A 132 12.99 0.18 4.27
C VAL A 132 13.27 -1.32 4.34
N ILE A 133 12.29 -2.10 4.74
CA ILE A 133 12.39 -3.56 4.83
C ILE A 133 11.70 -4.17 3.61
N GLY A 134 12.50 -4.75 2.72
CA GLY A 134 12.08 -5.38 1.49
C GLY A 134 12.45 -4.60 0.23
N GLY A 135 13.27 -5.22 -0.62
CA GLY A 135 13.78 -4.69 -1.89
C GLY A 135 12.90 -5.01 -3.09
N GLY A 136 11.57 -5.06 -2.91
CA GLY A 136 10.61 -5.12 -4.01
C GLY A 136 10.27 -3.73 -4.57
N TYR A 137 9.39 -3.66 -5.59
CA TYR A 137 9.01 -2.40 -6.24
C TYR A 137 8.59 -1.31 -5.25
N ILE A 138 7.65 -1.58 -4.35
CA ILE A 138 7.13 -0.59 -3.40
C ILE A 138 8.23 -0.08 -2.47
N GLY A 139 9.09 -0.97 -1.97
CA GLY A 139 10.21 -0.60 -1.11
C GLY A 139 11.21 0.31 -1.81
N LEU A 140 11.59 -0.01 -3.04
CA LEU A 140 12.50 0.80 -3.85
C LEU A 140 11.89 2.16 -4.20
N GLU A 141 10.61 2.20 -4.59
CA GLU A 141 9.90 3.46 -4.86
C GLU A 141 9.83 4.35 -3.60
N ALA A 142 9.48 3.78 -2.44
CA ALA A 142 9.46 4.51 -1.18
C ALA A 142 10.86 5.01 -0.78
N ALA A 143 11.91 4.20 -0.99
CA ALA A 143 13.29 4.60 -0.76
C ALA A 143 13.70 5.79 -1.65
N ALA A 144 13.36 5.75 -2.94
CA ALA A 144 13.65 6.85 -3.88
C ALA A 144 12.92 8.14 -3.47
N VAL A 145 11.64 8.04 -3.10
CA VAL A 145 10.86 9.19 -2.60
C VAL A 145 11.50 9.76 -1.33
N ALA A 146 11.83 8.90 -0.36
CA ALA A 146 12.45 9.34 0.89
C ALA A 146 13.81 10.04 0.65
N ARG A 147 14.62 9.53 -0.28
CA ARG A 147 15.87 10.22 -0.70
C ARG A 147 15.59 11.59 -1.31
N LYS A 148 14.58 11.69 -2.19
CA LYS A 148 14.16 12.98 -2.78
C LYS A 148 13.68 13.98 -1.72
N LEU A 149 13.06 13.48 -0.63
CA LEU A 149 12.66 14.28 0.53
C LEU A 149 13.82 14.59 1.50
N GLY A 150 15.04 14.15 1.21
CA GLY A 150 16.23 14.46 2.01
C GLY A 150 16.45 13.54 3.23
N LEU A 151 15.83 12.36 3.30
CA LEU A 151 16.09 11.40 4.37
C LEU A 151 17.37 10.60 4.10
N ASN A 152 17.97 10.09 5.17
CA ASN A 152 19.01 9.07 5.09
C ASN A 152 18.32 7.68 5.02
N VAL A 153 18.53 6.96 3.92
CA VAL A 153 17.77 5.73 3.63
C VAL A 153 18.69 4.52 3.59
N THR A 154 18.34 3.51 4.40
CA THR A 154 18.90 2.15 4.35
C THR A 154 17.79 1.20 3.91
N LEU A 155 18.01 0.40 2.87
CA LEU A 155 17.10 -0.65 2.42
C LEU A 155 17.70 -2.01 2.76
N VAL A 156 16.95 -2.86 3.46
CA VAL A 156 17.34 -4.21 3.85
C VAL A 156 16.48 -5.22 3.10
N GLU A 157 17.12 -6.17 2.41
CA GLU A 157 16.47 -7.26 1.67
C GLU A 157 17.03 -8.61 2.12
N ALA A 158 16.13 -9.51 2.54
CA ALA A 158 16.53 -10.84 3.00
C ALA A 158 17.05 -11.73 1.88
N ALA A 159 16.53 -11.58 0.66
CA ALA A 159 17.02 -12.31 -0.50
C ALA A 159 18.42 -11.81 -0.93
N PRO A 160 19.20 -12.64 -1.64
CA PRO A 160 20.55 -12.27 -2.10
C PRO A 160 20.59 -11.00 -2.97
N ARG A 161 19.47 -10.59 -3.56
CA ARG A 161 19.36 -9.38 -4.39
C ARG A 161 17.97 -8.75 -4.29
N ILE A 162 17.90 -7.45 -4.51
CA ILE A 162 16.63 -6.73 -4.72
C ILE A 162 15.90 -7.26 -5.96
N LEU A 163 14.59 -7.08 -6.03
CA LEU A 163 13.74 -7.52 -7.16
C LEU A 163 13.89 -9.00 -7.54
N GLY A 164 14.40 -9.82 -6.64
CA GLY A 164 14.80 -11.20 -6.91
C GLY A 164 13.74 -12.12 -7.52
N ARG A 165 12.45 -11.79 -7.31
CA ARG A 165 11.30 -12.56 -7.83
C ARG A 165 10.70 -11.99 -9.12
N VAL A 166 11.09 -10.78 -9.54
CA VAL A 166 10.35 -10.04 -10.57
C VAL A 166 11.23 -9.44 -11.65
N ALA A 167 12.56 -9.49 -11.51
CA ALA A 167 13.51 -8.96 -12.48
C ALA A 167 14.68 -9.92 -12.71
N ALA A 168 15.29 -9.88 -13.89
CA ALA A 168 16.57 -10.53 -14.18
C ALA A 168 17.70 -9.93 -13.30
N ALA A 169 18.79 -10.68 -13.14
CA ALA A 169 19.88 -10.25 -12.26
C ALA A 169 20.49 -8.93 -12.73
N GLU A 170 20.74 -8.78 -14.02
CA GLU A 170 21.33 -7.59 -14.64
C GLU A 170 20.46 -6.35 -14.42
N THR A 171 19.12 -6.49 -14.54
CA THR A 171 18.19 -5.40 -14.26
C THR A 171 18.19 -5.04 -12.78
N ALA A 172 18.21 -6.03 -11.89
CA ALA A 172 18.28 -5.79 -10.46
C ALA A 172 19.58 -5.09 -10.04
N ASP A 173 20.70 -5.47 -10.64
CA ASP A 173 22.00 -4.84 -10.40
C ASP A 173 22.01 -3.39 -10.87
N MET A 174 21.49 -3.11 -12.07
CA MET A 174 21.34 -1.74 -12.57
C MET A 174 20.50 -0.87 -11.63
N ILE A 175 19.36 -1.38 -11.15
CA ILE A 175 18.49 -0.65 -10.22
C ILE A 175 19.18 -0.46 -8.86
N ARG A 176 19.90 -1.47 -8.36
CA ARG A 176 20.70 -1.35 -7.13
C ARG A 176 21.72 -0.22 -7.25
N ASP A 177 22.46 -0.20 -8.34
CA ASP A 177 23.53 0.77 -8.56
C ASP A 177 22.96 2.18 -8.75
N LEU A 178 21.80 2.31 -9.40
CA LEU A 178 21.06 3.58 -9.48
C LEU A 178 20.68 4.10 -8.08
N HIS A 179 20.11 3.25 -7.22
CA HIS A 179 19.76 3.65 -5.86
C HIS A 179 20.98 4.04 -5.03
N ARG A 180 22.10 3.29 -5.16
CA ARG A 180 23.36 3.61 -4.50
C ARG A 180 23.94 4.93 -4.97
N ALA A 181 23.89 5.22 -6.27
CA ALA A 181 24.32 6.50 -6.82
C ALA A 181 23.51 7.69 -6.25
N HIS A 182 22.28 7.45 -5.81
CA HIS A 182 21.44 8.41 -5.09
C HIS A 182 21.54 8.27 -3.56
N ALA A 183 22.64 7.72 -3.06
CA ALA A 183 22.97 7.60 -1.64
C ALA A 183 21.93 6.78 -0.82
N THR A 184 21.28 5.80 -1.43
CA THR A 184 20.53 4.76 -0.69
C THR A 184 21.51 3.63 -0.32
N GLU A 185 21.67 3.36 0.95
CA GLU A 185 22.38 2.18 1.41
C GLU A 185 21.53 0.95 1.14
N ILE A 186 22.05 -0.09 0.46
CA ILE A 186 21.34 -1.34 0.19
C ILE A 186 22.13 -2.50 0.78
N ILE A 187 21.48 -3.20 1.73
CA ILE A 187 21.95 -4.40 2.41
C ILE A 187 21.09 -5.58 1.94
N ALA A 188 21.61 -6.41 1.06
CA ALA A 188 20.95 -7.60 0.56
C ALA A 188 21.53 -8.87 1.19
N GLY A 189 20.81 -9.98 1.17
CA GLY A 189 21.19 -11.25 1.79
C GLY A 189 21.12 -11.21 3.32
N THR A 190 20.41 -10.24 3.89
CA THR A 190 20.32 -10.02 5.34
C THR A 190 18.86 -9.87 5.76
N GLY A 191 18.39 -10.76 6.62
CA GLY A 191 17.08 -10.68 7.24
C GLY A 191 17.06 -9.74 8.45
N ILE A 192 15.88 -9.26 8.81
CA ILE A 192 15.67 -8.54 10.07
C ILE A 192 15.44 -9.56 11.18
N ALA A 193 16.28 -9.56 12.20
CA ALA A 193 16.09 -10.39 13.38
C ALA A 193 15.06 -9.76 14.33
N ARG A 194 15.21 -8.46 14.62
CA ARG A 194 14.35 -7.72 15.55
C ARG A 194 14.46 -6.22 15.33
N ILE A 195 13.39 -5.51 15.62
CA ILE A 195 13.35 -4.06 15.81
C ILE A 195 13.21 -3.81 17.31
N THR A 196 14.07 -2.96 17.86
CA THR A 196 14.01 -2.52 19.26
C THR A 196 13.73 -1.03 19.29
N GLY A 197 12.86 -0.59 20.20
CA GLY A 197 12.67 0.82 20.51
C GLY A 197 13.58 1.22 21.66
N THR A 198 14.05 2.45 21.66
CA THR A 198 14.67 3.05 22.85
C THR A 198 13.58 3.71 23.67
N ASP A 199 13.46 3.40 24.95
CA ASP A 199 12.52 4.05 25.87
C ASP A 199 12.80 5.56 25.89
N GLY A 200 11.92 6.33 25.23
CA GLY A 200 11.94 7.79 25.30
C GLY A 200 12.75 8.55 24.24
N ALA A 201 13.28 7.90 23.20
CA ALA A 201 13.96 8.57 22.09
C ALA A 201 13.37 8.20 20.74
N ASP A 202 13.29 9.17 19.83
CA ASP A 202 12.83 9.05 18.44
C ASP A 202 13.79 8.21 17.56
N GLY A 203 14.10 6.98 17.96
CA GLY A 203 15.09 6.17 17.26
C GLY A 203 14.80 4.67 17.29
N VAL A 204 14.83 4.08 16.10
CA VAL A 204 14.98 2.62 15.94
C VAL A 204 16.47 2.33 15.97
N ASP A 205 16.97 1.65 17.02
CA ASP A 205 18.36 1.21 17.04
C ASP A 205 18.59 0.01 16.13
N ARG A 206 19.77 -0.04 15.51
CA ARG A 206 20.23 -1.20 14.73
C ARG A 206 20.56 -2.34 15.70
N ALA A 207 19.98 -3.53 15.49
CA ALA A 207 20.49 -4.77 16.03
C ALA A 207 21.58 -5.31 15.11
#